data_d9b9c7e18ba57e685f1cd91c1309f9f8
#
_entry.id   d9b9c7e18ba57e685f1cd91c1309f9f8
#
_cell.length_a   1.000
_cell.length_b   1.000
_cell.length_c   1.000
_cell.angle_alpha   90.00
_cell.angle_beta   90.00
_cell.angle_gamma   90.00
#
_symmetry.space_group_name_H-M   'P 1'
#
loop_
_entity.id
_entity.type
_entity.pdbx_description
1 polymer ?
#
loop_
_entity_poly.entity_id
_entity_poly.type
_entity_poly.pdbx_seq_one_letter_code
_entity_poly.pdbx_strand_id
1 'polypeptide(L)'
;MTADFQTDVSRETSAPASPASPAPAPAAVAPAEMPANIHESRTVDEATMRSELAAFKDPELARGLIESINKLAPEHAVLMEVCGTHTVAIARNGIRNLMPEGTRLASGPGCPVCVTSNRDIDTVIALSRVPNVTIATFGDMTRVPGSTSSLNAEKAAGRSVQIVYSPLDALTLAQQQPDRQIVFVGVGFETTTPLVAMAIKRAAALGLKNFSVFAAHKNMPGALETIVNDPKLEITALILPGHVSTIIGTEPYRFLAEKYGIPGVVTGFEPVDVLQGIAMLMRQLHEGRAEIEIAYARGVMPQGNPVALAAIDEVFETCTSTWRGLGEIPGSGYRIREKYAEFDAVRRFQPEVEPTQDPRGCRCGDVLRGIIAPNQCPLFRRACSPENPVGPCMVSSEGSCAAYYRYY
;
A
#
# COMPACT_ATOMS: atom_id res chain seq x y z
N MET A 1 -28.34 -62.27 65.34
CA MET A 1 -29.28 -61.21 65.65
C MET A 1 -29.30 -60.32 64.40
N THR A 2 -30.11 -60.70 63.41
CA THR A 2 -31.45 -60.29 63.05
C THR A 2 -31.65 -58.78 62.99
N ALA A 3 -31.84 -58.31 61.79
CA ALA A 3 -33.05 -57.61 61.39
C ALA A 3 -32.98 -57.21 59.90
N ASP A 4 -33.90 -57.82 59.17
CA ASP A 4 -34.33 -57.39 57.80
C ASP A 4 -34.89 -55.99 57.78
N PHE A 5 -34.70 -55.28 56.73
CA PHE A 5 -35.63 -54.27 56.21
C PHE A 5 -35.63 -54.22 54.70
N GLN A 6 -36.68 -54.84 54.13
CA GLN A 6 -37.17 -54.62 52.77
C GLN A 6 -37.70 -53.20 52.66
N THR A 7 -37.31 -52.47 51.61
CA THR A 7 -38.12 -51.39 51.04
C THR A 7 -38.09 -51.46 49.51
N ASP A 8 -39.26 -51.64 49.04
CA ASP A 8 -39.81 -51.61 47.71
C ASP A 8 -39.44 -50.25 47.00
N VAL A 9 -38.85 -50.30 45.79
CA VAL A 9 -38.69 -49.16 44.95
C VAL A 9 -39.28 -49.44 43.59
N SER A 10 -40.47 -48.93 43.39
CA SER A 10 -41.17 -48.84 42.11
C SER A 10 -40.33 -48.04 41.11
N ARG A 11 -39.98 -48.69 39.99
CA ARG A 11 -39.33 -48.05 38.80
C ARG A 11 -40.39 -47.26 38.05
N GLU A 12 -40.29 -45.93 38.10
CA GLU A 12 -40.86 -45.03 37.09
C GLU A 12 -39.87 -44.90 35.89
N THR A 13 -40.30 -45.46 34.76
CA THR A 13 -39.62 -45.28 33.48
C THR A 13 -40.03 -43.95 32.89
N SER A 14 -39.17 -42.95 32.99
CA SER A 14 -39.31 -41.71 32.25
C SER A 14 -38.77 -41.88 30.82
N ALA A 15 -39.60 -41.59 29.83
CA ALA A 15 -39.27 -41.60 28.42
C ALA A 15 -38.22 -40.49 28.08
N PRO A 16 -37.31 -40.69 27.10
CA PRO A 16 -36.35 -39.68 26.71
C PRO A 16 -37.05 -38.51 26.02
N ALA A 17 -36.70 -37.28 26.43
CA ALA A 17 -37.16 -36.04 25.82
C ALA A 17 -36.67 -35.94 24.37
N SER A 18 -37.57 -35.57 23.46
CA SER A 18 -37.26 -35.27 22.07
C SER A 18 -36.25 -34.12 21.97
N PRO A 19 -35.30 -34.16 21.01
CA PRO A 19 -34.36 -33.07 20.81
C PRO A 19 -35.11 -31.80 20.37
N ALA A 20 -34.79 -30.67 21.02
CA ALA A 20 -35.32 -29.37 20.68
C ALA A 20 -34.95 -29.00 19.23
N SER A 21 -35.90 -28.46 18.50
CA SER A 21 -35.69 -27.91 17.15
C SER A 21 -34.59 -26.83 17.17
N PRO A 22 -33.72 -26.82 16.16
CA PRO A 22 -32.69 -25.77 16.05
C PRO A 22 -33.37 -24.40 15.90
N ALA A 23 -32.82 -23.41 16.60
CA ALA A 23 -33.23 -22.02 16.51
C ALA A 23 -33.12 -21.50 15.06
N PRO A 24 -34.02 -20.66 14.58
CA PRO A 24 -33.96 -20.11 13.23
C PRO A 24 -32.67 -19.34 13.04
N ALA A 25 -32.02 -19.54 11.88
CA ALA A 25 -30.83 -18.79 11.45
C ALA A 25 -31.14 -17.28 11.48
N PRO A 26 -30.18 -16.44 11.91
CA PRO A 26 -30.38 -15.00 11.88
C PRO A 26 -30.66 -14.55 10.44
N ALA A 27 -31.69 -13.74 10.26
CA ALA A 27 -32.09 -13.19 8.98
C ALA A 27 -30.90 -12.51 8.32
N ALA A 28 -30.67 -12.83 7.06
CA ALA A 28 -29.67 -12.14 6.25
C ALA A 28 -29.96 -10.63 6.28
N VAL A 29 -29.04 -9.86 6.85
CA VAL A 29 -29.11 -8.40 6.78
C VAL A 29 -28.99 -8.05 5.31
N ALA A 30 -30.06 -7.50 4.74
CA ALA A 30 -30.05 -6.98 3.38
C ALA A 30 -28.89 -5.98 3.23
N PRO A 31 -28.14 -6.01 2.12
CA PRO A 31 -27.12 -5.01 1.86
C PRO A 31 -27.78 -3.63 1.92
N ALA A 32 -27.20 -2.71 2.68
CA ALA A 32 -27.62 -1.33 2.73
C ALA A 32 -27.71 -0.82 1.29
N GLU A 33 -28.87 -0.29 0.91
CA GLU A 33 -29.08 0.32 -0.40
C GLU A 33 -28.03 1.42 -0.57
N MET A 34 -27.15 1.25 -1.54
CA MET A 34 -26.25 2.30 -1.97
C MET A 34 -27.10 3.45 -2.56
N PRO A 35 -26.80 4.72 -2.27
CA PRO A 35 -27.50 5.83 -2.85
C PRO A 35 -27.43 5.75 -4.38
N ALA A 36 -28.57 5.85 -5.03
CA ALA A 36 -28.80 5.62 -6.46
C ALA A 36 -28.18 6.65 -7.41
N ASN A 37 -27.19 7.44 -7.00
CA ASN A 37 -26.55 8.48 -7.79
C ASN A 37 -25.01 8.47 -7.68
N ILE A 38 -24.40 7.31 -7.90
CA ILE A 38 -22.97 7.22 -8.20
C ILE A 38 -22.86 6.66 -9.63
N HIS A 39 -22.60 7.52 -10.56
CA HIS A 39 -22.53 7.32 -12.01
C HIS A 39 -23.89 7.20 -12.73
N GLU A 40 -24.33 8.26 -13.37
CA GLU A 40 -24.83 8.07 -14.71
C GLU A 40 -23.74 7.31 -15.47
N SER A 41 -23.95 6.01 -15.65
CA SER A 41 -23.09 5.21 -16.48
C SER A 41 -23.23 5.75 -17.90
N ARG A 42 -22.28 6.59 -18.33
CA ARG A 42 -22.03 6.74 -19.75
C ARG A 42 -21.75 5.33 -20.26
N THR A 43 -22.73 4.74 -20.91
CA THR A 43 -22.53 3.54 -21.72
C THR A 43 -21.63 3.95 -22.88
N VAL A 44 -20.32 3.94 -22.65
CA VAL A 44 -19.32 4.09 -23.71
C VAL A 44 -19.40 2.81 -24.51
N ASP A 45 -19.73 2.88 -25.80
CA ASP A 45 -19.74 1.69 -26.65
C ASP A 45 -18.35 1.08 -26.74
N GLU A 46 -18.29 -0.22 -27.01
CA GLU A 46 -17.02 -0.98 -27.00
C GLU A 46 -16.00 -0.46 -28.01
N ALA A 47 -16.46 0.11 -29.14
CA ALA A 47 -15.57 0.66 -30.17
C ALA A 47 -14.93 1.96 -29.69
N THR A 48 -15.70 2.85 -29.06
CA THR A 48 -15.19 4.08 -28.42
C THR A 48 -14.20 3.75 -27.31
N MET A 49 -14.55 2.80 -26.43
CA MET A 49 -13.64 2.37 -25.36
C MET A 49 -12.33 1.78 -25.92
N ARG A 50 -12.38 0.96 -26.95
CA ARG A 50 -11.18 0.42 -27.60
C ARG A 50 -10.34 1.50 -28.27
N SER A 51 -10.98 2.50 -28.90
CA SER A 51 -10.29 3.65 -29.49
C SER A 51 -9.59 4.51 -28.45
N GLU A 52 -10.28 4.82 -27.34
CA GLU A 52 -9.68 5.57 -26.23
C GLU A 52 -8.50 4.83 -25.59
N LEU A 53 -8.63 3.51 -25.36
CA LEU A 53 -7.53 2.70 -24.83
C LEU A 53 -6.34 2.61 -25.78
N ALA A 54 -6.58 2.59 -27.10
CA ALA A 54 -5.52 2.59 -28.11
C ALA A 54 -4.74 3.91 -28.11
N ALA A 55 -5.41 5.06 -27.88
CA ALA A 55 -4.77 6.36 -27.83
C ALA A 55 -3.68 6.48 -26.76
N PHE A 56 -3.82 5.78 -25.62
CA PHE A 56 -2.79 5.78 -24.57
C PHE A 56 -1.49 5.07 -24.92
N LYS A 57 -1.45 4.36 -26.06
CA LYS A 57 -0.26 3.70 -26.62
C LYS A 57 0.07 4.20 -28.02
N ASP A 58 -0.57 5.29 -28.46
CA ASP A 58 -0.41 5.84 -29.80
C ASP A 58 1.00 6.44 -29.98
N PRO A 59 1.80 5.94 -30.93
CA PRO A 59 3.15 6.43 -31.17
C PRO A 59 3.20 7.86 -31.71
N GLU A 60 2.16 8.33 -32.42
CA GLU A 60 2.12 9.68 -32.96
C GLU A 60 1.85 10.70 -31.86
N LEU A 61 0.90 10.42 -30.97
CA LEU A 61 0.68 11.22 -29.78
C LEU A 61 1.93 11.26 -28.90
N ALA A 62 2.57 10.11 -28.68
CA ALA A 62 3.81 10.04 -27.92
C ALA A 62 4.92 10.92 -28.53
N ARG A 63 5.07 10.92 -29.88
CA ARG A 63 6.06 11.74 -30.58
C ARG A 63 5.78 13.24 -30.39
N GLY A 64 4.52 13.68 -30.56
CA GLY A 64 4.13 15.07 -30.36
C GLY A 64 4.36 15.54 -28.91
N LEU A 65 4.14 14.67 -27.92
CA LEU A 65 4.44 14.98 -26.51
C LEU A 65 5.95 15.09 -26.27
N ILE A 66 6.77 14.21 -26.85
CA ILE A 66 8.24 14.27 -26.75
C ILE A 66 8.77 15.56 -27.38
N GLU A 67 8.25 15.97 -28.55
CA GLU A 67 8.60 17.24 -29.18
C GLU A 67 8.25 18.43 -28.29
N SER A 68 7.07 18.41 -27.66
CA SER A 68 6.65 19.43 -26.69
C SER A 68 7.57 19.48 -25.47
N ILE A 69 7.92 18.32 -24.91
CA ILE A 69 8.85 18.18 -23.79
C ILE A 69 10.21 18.82 -24.15
N ASN A 70 10.79 18.45 -25.30
CA ASN A 70 12.07 18.99 -25.76
C ASN A 70 12.05 20.50 -25.96
N LYS A 71 10.94 21.06 -26.45
CA LYS A 71 10.77 22.48 -26.70
C LYS A 71 10.66 23.32 -25.42
N LEU A 72 10.01 22.75 -24.39
CA LEU A 72 9.66 23.46 -23.16
C LEU A 72 10.63 23.19 -22.00
N ALA A 73 11.52 22.22 -22.14
CA ALA A 73 12.44 21.85 -21.07
C ALA A 73 13.39 22.99 -20.73
N PRO A 74 13.55 23.35 -19.43
CA PRO A 74 14.59 24.25 -18.98
C PRO A 74 15.97 23.59 -19.07
N GLU A 75 17.03 24.36 -18.91
CA GLU A 75 18.41 23.82 -18.91
C GLU A 75 18.65 22.74 -17.85
N HIS A 76 17.93 22.85 -16.72
CA HIS A 76 17.98 21.85 -15.64
C HIS A 76 16.60 21.56 -15.09
N ALA A 77 16.23 20.27 -15.05
CA ALA A 77 15.00 19.82 -14.44
C ALA A 77 15.20 18.47 -13.74
N VAL A 78 14.70 18.36 -12.51
CA VAL A 78 14.61 17.09 -11.76
C VAL A 78 13.14 16.78 -11.49
N LEU A 79 12.59 15.90 -12.26
CA LEU A 79 11.21 15.41 -12.09
C LEU A 79 11.24 14.13 -11.25
N MET A 80 10.64 14.15 -10.07
CA MET A 80 10.56 12.95 -9.21
C MET A 80 9.19 12.32 -9.33
N GLU A 81 9.15 11.04 -9.68
CA GLU A 81 7.94 10.22 -9.53
C GLU A 81 7.88 9.61 -8.13
N VAL A 82 6.68 9.52 -7.57
CA VAL A 82 6.44 9.01 -6.22
C VAL A 82 5.40 7.89 -6.21
N CYS A 83 5.47 7.03 -7.22
CA CYS A 83 4.61 5.85 -7.36
C CYS A 83 5.39 4.70 -8.01
N GLY A 84 5.45 3.54 -7.36
CA GLY A 84 6.17 2.38 -7.89
C GLY A 84 5.67 1.92 -9.26
N THR A 85 4.38 2.05 -9.55
CA THR A 85 3.83 1.76 -10.87
C THR A 85 4.39 2.73 -11.94
N HIS A 86 4.59 4.02 -11.61
CA HIS A 86 5.28 4.96 -12.51
C HIS A 86 6.74 4.57 -12.71
N THR A 87 7.45 4.15 -11.66
CA THR A 87 8.83 3.65 -11.77
C THR A 87 8.91 2.54 -12.82
N VAL A 88 8.01 1.57 -12.74
CA VAL A 88 7.94 0.45 -13.70
C VAL A 88 7.54 0.92 -15.09
N ALA A 89 6.52 1.77 -15.22
CA ALA A 89 6.06 2.27 -16.51
C ALA A 89 7.15 3.07 -17.25
N ILE A 90 7.84 3.95 -16.54
CA ILE A 90 8.96 4.74 -17.08
C ILE A 90 10.11 3.83 -17.53
N ALA A 91 10.47 2.84 -16.71
CA ALA A 91 11.55 1.92 -17.02
C ALA A 91 11.21 1.00 -18.20
N ARG A 92 10.03 0.35 -18.16
CA ARG A 92 9.57 -0.59 -19.16
C ARG A 92 9.43 0.01 -20.56
N ASN A 93 9.00 1.27 -20.63
CA ASN A 93 8.78 1.98 -21.90
C ASN A 93 9.96 2.87 -22.31
N GLY A 94 11.08 2.82 -21.57
CA GLY A 94 12.30 3.57 -21.91
C GLY A 94 12.13 5.09 -21.84
N ILE A 95 11.11 5.61 -21.14
CA ILE A 95 10.76 7.04 -21.12
C ILE A 95 11.94 7.90 -20.62
N ARG A 96 12.72 7.35 -19.69
CA ARG A 96 13.92 8.03 -19.16
C ARG A 96 14.90 8.43 -20.25
N ASN A 97 15.07 7.58 -21.28
CA ASN A 97 15.99 7.82 -22.40
C ASN A 97 15.45 8.80 -23.45
N LEU A 98 14.16 9.18 -23.33
CA LEU A 98 13.50 10.13 -24.21
C LEU A 98 13.57 11.57 -23.69
N MET A 99 14.07 11.76 -22.47
CA MET A 99 14.17 13.09 -21.87
C MET A 99 15.32 13.91 -22.47
N PRO A 100 15.14 15.22 -22.65
CA PRO A 100 16.20 16.10 -23.13
C PRO A 100 17.37 16.17 -22.16
N GLU A 101 18.53 16.59 -22.67
CA GLU A 101 19.70 16.85 -21.85
C GLU A 101 19.36 17.86 -20.74
N GLY A 102 19.93 17.66 -19.56
CA GLY A 102 19.59 18.47 -18.37
C GLY A 102 18.34 18.04 -17.64
N THR A 103 17.48 17.17 -18.20
CA THR A 103 16.30 16.63 -17.52
C THR A 103 16.56 15.26 -16.92
N ARG A 104 16.40 15.15 -15.60
CA ARG A 104 16.52 13.89 -14.84
C ARG A 104 15.17 13.41 -14.30
N LEU A 105 14.80 12.19 -14.61
CA LEU A 105 13.69 11.50 -13.92
C LEU A 105 14.24 10.77 -12.69
N ALA A 106 13.84 11.19 -11.50
CA ALA A 106 14.22 10.58 -10.24
C ALA A 106 13.09 9.67 -9.72
N SER A 107 13.44 8.51 -9.15
CA SER A 107 12.47 7.68 -8.45
C SER A 107 12.43 8.07 -6.98
N GLY A 108 11.25 8.32 -6.48
CA GLY A 108 10.98 8.63 -5.09
C GLY A 108 10.39 7.45 -4.29
N PRO A 109 9.88 7.68 -3.07
CA PRO A 109 9.43 6.62 -2.16
C PRO A 109 8.00 6.14 -2.48
N GLY A 110 7.75 5.77 -3.74
CA GLY A 110 6.43 5.41 -4.25
C GLY A 110 6.02 3.95 -4.08
N CYS A 111 6.88 3.08 -3.55
CA CYS A 111 6.58 1.66 -3.34
C CYS A 111 6.37 1.39 -1.85
N PRO A 112 5.18 0.95 -1.40
CA PRO A 112 4.89 0.77 0.03
C PRO A 112 5.77 -0.29 0.69
N VAL A 113 6.05 -1.39 0.01
CA VAL A 113 6.97 -2.44 0.50
C VAL A 113 8.37 -1.87 0.71
N CYS A 114 8.83 -1.02 -0.22
CA CYS A 114 10.17 -0.45 -0.20
C CYS A 114 10.40 0.53 0.97
N VAL A 115 9.35 1.30 1.33
CA VAL A 115 9.41 2.31 2.38
C VAL A 115 9.07 1.77 3.77
N THR A 116 8.59 0.54 3.88
CA THR A 116 8.34 -0.11 5.17
C THR A 116 9.65 -0.25 5.93
N SER A 117 9.68 0.23 7.17
CA SER A 117 10.89 0.25 7.99
C SER A 117 11.35 -1.17 8.37
N ASN A 118 12.65 -1.34 8.67
CA ASN A 118 13.14 -2.61 9.19
C ASN A 118 12.44 -2.99 10.50
N ARG A 119 12.16 -1.99 11.36
CA ARG A 119 11.44 -2.22 12.60
C ARG A 119 10.04 -2.78 12.37
N ASP A 120 9.31 -2.30 11.36
CA ASP A 120 7.99 -2.84 11.00
C ASP A 120 8.12 -4.31 10.55
N ILE A 121 9.13 -4.63 9.73
CA ILE A 121 9.40 -6.01 9.29
C ILE A 121 9.76 -6.90 10.47
N ASP A 122 10.66 -6.46 11.35
CA ASP A 122 11.07 -7.22 12.54
C ASP A 122 9.89 -7.43 13.49
N THR A 123 8.98 -6.44 13.60
CA THR A 123 7.74 -6.59 14.38
C THR A 123 6.82 -7.66 13.80
N VAL A 124 6.66 -7.71 12.49
CA VAL A 124 5.86 -8.75 11.82
C VAL A 124 6.49 -10.14 12.00
N ILE A 125 7.82 -10.23 11.93
CA ILE A 125 8.58 -11.47 12.22
C ILE A 125 8.35 -11.90 13.67
N ALA A 126 8.44 -10.98 14.63
CA ALA A 126 8.16 -11.25 16.04
C ALA A 126 6.72 -11.72 16.27
N LEU A 127 5.73 -11.08 15.61
CA LEU A 127 4.33 -11.52 15.65
C LEU A 127 4.15 -12.95 15.11
N SER A 128 4.91 -13.35 14.08
CA SER A 128 4.84 -14.71 13.53
C SER A 128 5.32 -15.78 14.51
N ARG A 129 6.13 -15.41 15.50
CA ARG A 129 6.70 -16.28 16.54
C ARG A 129 5.76 -16.44 17.74
N VAL A 130 4.73 -15.60 17.87
CA VAL A 130 3.73 -15.68 18.92
C VAL A 130 2.95 -17.00 18.78
N PRO A 131 2.77 -17.79 19.86
CA PRO A 131 2.00 -19.04 19.82
C PRO A 131 0.61 -18.84 19.26
N ASN A 132 0.17 -19.77 18.43
CA ASN A 132 -1.17 -19.79 17.83
C ASN A 132 -1.49 -18.65 16.85
N VAL A 133 -0.52 -17.78 16.49
CA VAL A 133 -0.69 -16.74 15.48
C VAL A 133 -0.47 -17.31 14.08
N THR A 134 -1.29 -16.87 13.15
CA THR A 134 -1.10 -17.01 11.69
C THR A 134 -0.96 -15.62 11.09
N ILE A 135 0.15 -15.35 10.45
CA ILE A 135 0.37 -14.12 9.69
C ILE A 135 -0.30 -14.26 8.31
N ALA A 136 -1.22 -13.35 7.99
CA ALA A 136 -1.82 -13.23 6.67
C ALA A 136 -1.23 -11.99 5.97
N THR A 137 -0.59 -12.14 4.82
CA THR A 137 0.14 -11.07 4.16
C THR A 137 0.19 -11.22 2.64
N PHE A 138 0.53 -10.16 1.94
CA PHE A 138 0.80 -10.19 0.51
C PHE A 138 2.12 -10.91 0.20
N GLY A 139 2.19 -11.52 -1.00
CA GLY A 139 3.31 -12.38 -1.39
C GLY A 139 4.69 -11.71 -1.30
N ASP A 140 4.81 -10.47 -1.72
CA ASP A 140 6.07 -9.72 -1.67
C ASP A 140 6.62 -9.59 -0.23
N MET A 141 5.73 -9.33 0.73
CA MET A 141 6.11 -9.16 2.13
C MET A 141 6.78 -10.39 2.72
N THR A 142 6.46 -11.59 2.23
CA THR A 142 7.08 -12.83 2.74
C THR A 142 8.59 -12.90 2.47
N ARG A 143 9.05 -12.22 1.42
CA ARG A 143 10.46 -12.23 0.97
C ARG A 143 11.27 -11.05 1.48
N VAL A 144 10.62 -10.02 2.08
CA VAL A 144 11.34 -8.85 2.60
C VAL A 144 12.24 -9.27 3.75
N PRO A 145 13.57 -9.04 3.67
CA PRO A 145 14.45 -9.35 4.77
C PRO A 145 14.27 -8.34 5.91
N GLY A 146 14.11 -8.86 7.13
CA GLY A 146 14.28 -8.11 8.37
C GLY A 146 15.74 -8.13 8.82
N SER A 147 15.98 -7.79 10.09
CA SER A 147 17.34 -7.73 10.66
C SER A 147 18.01 -9.11 10.75
N THR A 148 17.26 -10.16 11.09
CA THR A 148 17.80 -11.51 11.35
C THR A 148 17.06 -12.61 10.59
N SER A 149 15.87 -12.35 10.06
CA SER A 149 15.01 -13.35 9.43
C SER A 149 14.13 -12.74 8.35
N SER A 150 13.22 -13.54 7.79
CA SER A 150 12.13 -13.11 6.91
C SER A 150 10.90 -13.99 7.15
N LEU A 151 9.72 -13.56 6.74
CA LEU A 151 8.52 -14.41 6.87
C LEU A 151 8.65 -15.73 6.12
N ASN A 152 9.38 -15.80 5.00
CA ASN A 152 9.69 -17.06 4.33
C ASN A 152 10.58 -17.97 5.19
N ALA A 153 11.59 -17.42 5.87
CA ALA A 153 12.43 -18.19 6.77
C ALA A 153 11.63 -18.67 8.00
N GLU A 154 10.79 -17.83 8.57
CA GLU A 154 9.90 -18.20 9.68
C GLU A 154 8.91 -19.32 9.25
N LYS A 155 8.36 -19.23 8.03
CA LYS A 155 7.50 -20.29 7.47
C LYS A 155 8.26 -21.60 7.31
N ALA A 156 9.49 -21.56 6.82
CA ALA A 156 10.35 -22.75 6.72
C ALA A 156 10.70 -23.35 8.11
N ALA A 157 10.76 -22.50 9.14
CA ALA A 157 10.92 -22.91 10.54
C ALA A 157 9.61 -23.39 11.20
N GLY A 158 8.53 -23.58 10.45
CA GLY A 158 7.26 -24.12 10.92
C GLY A 158 6.27 -23.10 11.46
N ARG A 159 6.53 -21.77 11.31
CA ARG A 159 5.56 -20.73 11.67
C ARG A 159 4.42 -20.65 10.64
N SER A 160 3.25 -20.24 11.08
CA SER A 160 2.08 -20.15 10.22
C SER A 160 2.05 -18.81 9.47
N VAL A 161 2.36 -18.84 8.16
CA VAL A 161 2.31 -17.68 7.26
C VAL A 161 1.47 -18.05 6.03
N GLN A 162 0.42 -17.27 5.79
CA GLN A 162 -0.51 -17.43 4.69
C GLN A 162 -0.41 -16.24 3.73
N ILE A 163 -0.28 -16.51 2.44
CA ILE A 163 -0.36 -15.49 1.40
C ILE A 163 -1.84 -15.26 1.09
N VAL A 164 -2.25 -14.01 1.13
CA VAL A 164 -3.60 -13.54 0.80
C VAL A 164 -3.53 -12.43 -0.24
N TYR A 165 -4.62 -12.21 -0.95
CA TYR A 165 -4.72 -11.16 -1.99
C TYR A 165 -5.59 -9.99 -1.55
N SER A 166 -6.25 -10.13 -0.40
CA SER A 166 -7.15 -9.12 0.16
C SER A 166 -7.17 -9.23 1.69
N PRO A 167 -7.37 -8.12 2.43
CA PRO A 167 -7.66 -8.19 3.86
C PRO A 167 -8.96 -8.96 4.16
N LEU A 168 -9.89 -9.06 3.19
CA LEU A 168 -11.10 -9.87 3.33
C LEU A 168 -10.80 -11.38 3.30
N ASP A 169 -9.75 -11.82 2.63
CA ASP A 169 -9.30 -13.22 2.67
C ASP A 169 -8.81 -13.56 4.08
N ALA A 170 -8.09 -12.65 4.73
CA ALA A 170 -7.65 -12.83 6.11
C ALA A 170 -8.83 -12.87 7.09
N LEU A 171 -9.89 -12.11 6.82
CA LEU A 171 -11.13 -12.17 7.58
C LEU A 171 -11.82 -13.53 7.42
N THR A 172 -11.86 -14.05 6.20
CA THR A 172 -12.40 -15.38 5.90
C THR A 172 -11.59 -16.47 6.62
N LEU A 173 -10.26 -16.36 6.63
CA LEU A 173 -9.40 -17.26 7.40
C LEU A 173 -9.74 -17.23 8.90
N ALA A 174 -10.01 -16.06 9.48
CA ALA A 174 -10.38 -15.94 10.88
C ALA A 174 -11.71 -16.64 11.18
N GLN A 175 -12.68 -16.57 10.28
CA GLN A 175 -13.95 -17.29 10.42
C GLN A 175 -13.79 -18.81 10.31
N GLN A 176 -12.92 -19.28 9.39
CA GLN A 176 -12.68 -20.70 9.16
C GLN A 176 -11.78 -21.35 10.22
N GLN A 177 -10.98 -20.57 10.93
CA GLN A 177 -10.00 -21.03 11.91
C GLN A 177 -10.21 -20.32 13.27
N PRO A 178 -11.34 -20.59 13.97
CA PRO A 178 -11.69 -19.86 15.19
C PRO A 178 -10.68 -20.05 16.34
N ASP A 179 -9.95 -21.16 16.33
CA ASP A 179 -8.95 -21.49 17.35
C ASP A 179 -7.58 -20.82 17.07
N ARG A 180 -7.40 -20.15 15.94
CA ARG A 180 -6.18 -19.46 15.58
C ARG A 180 -6.36 -17.95 15.58
N GLN A 181 -5.28 -17.25 15.91
CA GLN A 181 -5.23 -15.78 15.86
C GLN A 181 -4.71 -15.34 14.49
N ILE A 182 -5.53 -14.70 13.71
CA ILE A 182 -5.17 -14.22 12.37
C ILE A 182 -4.71 -12.76 12.47
N VAL A 183 -3.45 -12.51 12.10
CA VAL A 183 -2.87 -11.17 12.02
C VAL A 183 -2.67 -10.81 10.56
N PHE A 184 -3.45 -9.85 10.08
CA PHE A 184 -3.24 -9.30 8.74
C PHE A 184 -2.16 -8.22 8.77
N VAL A 185 -1.19 -8.30 7.86
CA VAL A 185 -0.12 -7.30 7.71
C VAL A 185 -0.57 -6.21 6.75
N GLY A 186 -1.01 -5.09 7.32
CA GLY A 186 -1.50 -3.92 6.60
C GLY A 186 -0.36 -3.01 6.15
N VAL A 187 0.25 -3.33 5.00
CA VAL A 187 1.26 -2.51 4.32
C VAL A 187 0.65 -1.91 3.06
N GLY A 188 0.81 -0.61 2.88
CA GLY A 188 0.24 0.10 1.74
C GLY A 188 0.26 1.61 1.91
N PHE A 189 -0.28 2.30 0.93
CA PHE A 189 -0.64 3.71 0.98
C PHE A 189 -2.16 3.86 1.08
N GLU A 190 -2.67 5.04 0.80
CA GLU A 190 -4.11 5.34 0.85
C GLU A 190 -4.95 4.45 -0.09
N THR A 191 -4.33 3.86 -1.10
CA THR A 191 -5.00 2.90 -2.02
C THR A 191 -5.52 1.65 -1.32
N THR A 192 -4.81 1.14 -0.32
CA THR A 192 -5.14 -0.12 0.37
C THR A 192 -5.79 0.09 1.73
N THR A 193 -5.55 1.24 2.36
CA THR A 193 -6.06 1.58 3.69
C THR A 193 -7.58 1.49 3.81
N PRO A 194 -8.41 1.94 2.83
CA PRO A 194 -9.87 1.85 2.92
C PRO A 194 -10.38 0.40 3.07
N LEU A 195 -9.80 -0.52 2.31
CA LEU A 195 -10.24 -1.91 2.34
C LEU A 195 -9.86 -2.59 3.67
N VAL A 196 -8.73 -2.21 4.26
CA VAL A 196 -8.33 -2.68 5.60
C VAL A 196 -9.25 -2.09 6.66
N ALA A 197 -9.64 -0.81 6.54
CA ALA A 197 -10.64 -0.20 7.40
C ALA A 197 -11.97 -0.95 7.34
N MET A 198 -12.44 -1.28 6.14
CA MET A 198 -13.66 -2.06 5.95
C MET A 198 -13.56 -3.48 6.54
N ALA A 199 -12.40 -4.14 6.45
CA ALA A 199 -12.17 -5.44 7.06
C ALA A 199 -12.27 -5.36 8.59
N ILE A 200 -11.69 -4.35 9.22
CA ILE A 200 -11.80 -4.11 10.67
C ILE A 200 -13.27 -3.86 11.07
N LYS A 201 -13.98 -2.98 10.36
CA LYS A 201 -15.41 -2.70 10.60
C LYS A 201 -16.26 -3.98 10.50
N ARG A 202 -16.00 -4.79 9.47
CA ARG A 202 -16.69 -6.05 9.27
C ARG A 202 -16.36 -7.07 10.36
N ALA A 203 -15.10 -7.17 10.79
CA ALA A 203 -14.68 -8.00 11.91
C ALA A 203 -15.44 -7.62 13.20
N ALA A 204 -15.53 -6.33 13.49
CA ALA A 204 -16.29 -5.79 14.62
C ALA A 204 -17.78 -6.15 14.53
N ALA A 205 -18.40 -5.93 13.38
CA ALA A 205 -19.82 -6.27 13.15
C ALA A 205 -20.11 -7.77 13.28
N LEU A 206 -19.16 -8.62 12.92
CA LEU A 206 -19.25 -10.08 13.06
C LEU A 206 -18.86 -10.59 14.46
N GLY A 207 -18.39 -9.71 15.35
CA GLY A 207 -17.92 -10.07 16.68
C GLY A 207 -16.68 -10.97 16.70
N LEU A 208 -15.87 -10.94 15.65
CA LEU A 208 -14.67 -11.78 15.54
C LEU A 208 -13.62 -11.34 16.57
N LYS A 209 -13.19 -12.27 17.40
CA LYS A 209 -12.18 -12.02 18.45
C LYS A 209 -10.78 -12.53 18.07
N ASN A 210 -10.65 -13.22 16.97
CA ASN A 210 -9.41 -13.83 16.50
C ASN A 210 -8.84 -13.18 15.22
N PHE A 211 -9.33 -12.01 14.83
CA PHE A 211 -8.79 -11.19 13.76
C PHE A 211 -8.12 -9.95 14.34
N SER A 212 -6.97 -9.56 13.80
CA SER A 212 -6.28 -8.32 14.11
C SER A 212 -5.42 -7.84 12.94
N VAL A 213 -4.99 -6.59 12.98
CA VAL A 213 -4.21 -5.97 11.92
C VAL A 213 -2.94 -5.37 12.51
N PHE A 214 -1.80 -5.67 11.91
CA PHE A 214 -0.57 -4.90 12.08
C PHE A 214 -0.65 -3.71 11.10
N ALA A 215 -0.91 -2.51 11.60
CA ALA A 215 -1.10 -1.31 10.79
C ALA A 215 0.26 -0.64 10.51
N ALA A 216 0.78 -0.83 9.30
CA ALA A 216 2.01 -0.18 8.82
C ALA A 216 1.77 0.68 7.56
N HIS A 217 0.52 1.07 7.33
CA HIS A 217 0.17 1.96 6.23
C HIS A 217 0.83 3.33 6.38
N LYS A 218 1.23 3.89 5.26
CA LYS A 218 1.83 5.22 5.16
C LYS A 218 0.89 6.14 4.39
N ASN A 219 1.03 7.46 4.58
CA ASN A 219 0.35 8.43 3.74
C ASN A 219 1.35 9.26 2.92
N MET A 220 1.00 9.54 1.69
CA MET A 220 1.89 10.17 0.73
C MET A 220 2.15 11.66 1.05
N PRO A 221 1.17 12.50 1.42
CA PRO A 221 1.41 13.93 1.65
C PRO A 221 2.50 14.21 2.68
N GLY A 222 2.54 13.51 3.81
CA GLY A 222 3.56 13.70 4.85
C GLY A 222 4.98 13.37 4.36
N ALA A 223 5.12 12.33 3.54
CA ALA A 223 6.41 11.98 2.94
C ALA A 223 6.87 13.02 1.93
N LEU A 224 5.95 13.55 1.11
CA LEU A 224 6.27 14.58 0.11
C LEU A 224 6.80 15.86 0.76
N GLU A 225 6.22 16.29 1.87
CA GLU A 225 6.73 17.47 2.59
C GLU A 225 8.17 17.27 3.08
N THR A 226 8.50 16.07 3.55
CA THR A 226 9.88 15.74 3.95
C THR A 226 10.84 15.74 2.76
N ILE A 227 10.41 15.22 1.61
CA ILE A 227 11.23 15.12 0.40
C ILE A 227 11.54 16.50 -0.16
N VAL A 228 10.54 17.36 -0.30
CA VAL A 228 10.74 18.69 -0.90
C VAL A 228 11.56 19.64 -0.01
N ASN A 229 11.67 19.31 1.28
CA ASN A 229 12.53 20.02 2.22
C ASN A 229 13.98 19.50 2.27
N ASP A 230 14.31 18.39 1.60
CA ASP A 230 15.68 17.88 1.57
C ASP A 230 16.50 18.63 0.51
N PRO A 231 17.43 19.51 0.91
CA PRO A 231 18.19 20.37 -0.04
C PRO A 231 19.11 19.56 -0.98
N LYS A 232 19.31 18.28 -0.70
CA LYS A 232 20.15 17.41 -1.55
C LYS A 232 19.42 16.89 -2.79
N LEU A 233 18.10 17.07 -2.86
CA LEU A 233 17.30 16.41 -3.90
C LEU A 233 17.08 17.27 -5.14
N GLU A 234 17.23 18.60 -5.05
CA GLU A 234 17.09 19.55 -6.17
C GLU A 234 15.82 19.33 -7.02
N ILE A 235 14.72 18.90 -6.38
CA ILE A 235 13.48 18.58 -7.07
C ILE A 235 12.86 19.84 -7.64
N THR A 236 12.60 19.84 -8.95
CA THR A 236 11.96 20.98 -9.63
C THR A 236 10.47 20.72 -9.88
N ALA A 237 10.02 19.46 -9.96
CA ALA A 237 8.63 19.11 -10.17
C ALA A 237 8.34 17.66 -9.73
N LEU A 238 7.05 17.35 -9.50
CA LEU A 238 6.60 16.05 -9.03
C LEU A 238 5.61 15.39 -10.00
N ILE A 239 5.89 14.13 -10.36
CA ILE A 239 4.92 13.24 -10.99
C ILE A 239 4.15 12.56 -9.85
N LEU A 240 2.94 13.05 -9.59
CA LEU A 240 2.13 12.63 -8.46
C LEU A 240 1.42 11.29 -8.71
N PRO A 241 1.16 10.50 -7.65
CA PRO A 241 0.76 9.10 -7.78
C PRO A 241 -0.71 8.97 -8.17
N GLY A 242 -0.99 8.50 -9.39
CA GLY A 242 -2.36 8.31 -9.90
C GLY A 242 -3.23 7.44 -8.98
N HIS A 243 -2.72 6.28 -8.52
CA HIS A 243 -3.50 5.38 -7.66
C HIS A 243 -3.86 6.03 -6.31
N VAL A 244 -2.93 6.65 -5.62
CA VAL A 244 -3.19 7.35 -4.35
C VAL A 244 -4.20 8.47 -4.55
N SER A 245 -4.04 9.24 -5.63
CA SER A 245 -4.91 10.38 -5.95
C SER A 245 -6.34 9.98 -6.31
N THR A 246 -6.60 8.73 -6.74
CA THR A 246 -7.99 8.23 -6.89
C THR A 246 -8.73 8.18 -5.54
N ILE A 247 -7.98 8.07 -4.44
CA ILE A 247 -8.52 8.01 -3.08
C ILE A 247 -8.56 9.40 -2.45
N ILE A 248 -7.41 10.11 -2.42
CA ILE A 248 -7.29 11.36 -1.66
C ILE A 248 -7.52 12.63 -2.49
N GLY A 249 -7.62 12.52 -3.81
CA GLY A 249 -7.73 13.67 -4.70
C GLY A 249 -6.44 14.44 -4.85
N THR A 250 -6.55 15.73 -5.14
CA THR A 250 -5.40 16.63 -5.31
C THR A 250 -5.25 17.67 -4.20
N GLU A 251 -6.31 17.92 -3.44
CA GLU A 251 -6.28 18.91 -2.35
C GLU A 251 -5.14 18.70 -1.34
N PRO A 252 -4.81 17.46 -0.91
CA PRO A 252 -3.71 17.22 0.01
C PRO A 252 -2.31 17.54 -0.53
N TYR A 253 -2.17 17.81 -1.82
CA TYR A 253 -0.90 18.17 -2.46
C TYR A 253 -0.72 19.67 -2.70
N ARG A 254 -1.74 20.50 -2.47
CA ARG A 254 -1.69 21.94 -2.76
C ARG A 254 -0.52 22.67 -2.12
N PHE A 255 -0.12 22.23 -0.93
CA PHE A 255 1.02 22.81 -0.22
C PHE A 255 2.33 22.77 -1.02
N LEU A 256 2.50 21.81 -1.94
CA LEU A 256 3.68 21.71 -2.80
C LEU A 256 3.82 22.95 -3.68
N ALA A 257 2.74 23.38 -4.30
CA ALA A 257 2.70 24.59 -5.12
C ALA A 257 2.65 25.86 -4.26
N GLU A 258 1.75 25.91 -3.27
CA GLU A 258 1.47 27.12 -2.49
C GLU A 258 2.62 27.52 -1.53
N LYS A 259 3.24 26.52 -0.89
CA LYS A 259 4.28 26.75 0.12
C LYS A 259 5.71 26.63 -0.45
N TYR A 260 5.90 25.68 -1.37
CA TYR A 260 7.23 25.33 -1.87
C TYR A 260 7.49 25.77 -3.31
N GLY A 261 6.46 26.23 -4.04
CA GLY A 261 6.60 26.62 -5.45
C GLY A 261 6.96 25.46 -6.37
N ILE A 262 6.63 24.21 -5.97
CA ILE A 262 6.93 23.00 -6.73
C ILE A 262 5.67 22.55 -7.46
N PRO A 263 5.65 22.54 -8.81
CA PRO A 263 4.54 22.05 -9.58
C PRO A 263 4.38 20.53 -9.45
N GLY A 264 3.14 20.07 -9.49
CA GLY A 264 2.82 18.64 -9.45
C GLY A 264 1.74 18.28 -10.47
N VAL A 265 1.91 17.13 -11.13
CA VAL A 265 0.89 16.60 -12.04
C VAL A 265 0.55 15.17 -11.67
N VAL A 266 -0.72 14.91 -11.41
CA VAL A 266 -1.23 13.55 -11.21
C VAL A 266 -1.35 12.87 -12.56
N THR A 267 -0.61 11.76 -12.77
CA THR A 267 -0.59 11.04 -14.04
C THR A 267 -1.21 9.65 -13.94
N GLY A 268 -1.67 9.12 -15.08
CA GLY A 268 -1.94 7.70 -15.26
C GLY A 268 -0.65 6.90 -15.51
N PHE A 269 -0.78 5.68 -16.03
CA PHE A 269 0.32 4.71 -16.03
C PHE A 269 0.71 4.22 -17.42
N GLU A 270 -0.11 4.49 -18.43
CA GLU A 270 0.25 4.17 -19.81
C GLU A 270 1.32 5.14 -20.34
N PRO A 271 2.10 4.78 -21.36
CA PRO A 271 3.20 5.63 -21.84
C PRO A 271 2.78 7.05 -22.18
N VAL A 272 1.64 7.23 -22.84
CA VAL A 272 1.12 8.54 -23.22
C VAL A 272 0.67 9.34 -21.99
N ASP A 273 0.07 8.69 -20.96
CA ASP A 273 -0.29 9.34 -19.71
C ASP A 273 0.94 9.98 -19.04
N VAL A 274 2.02 9.18 -18.93
CA VAL A 274 3.27 9.63 -18.28
C VAL A 274 3.89 10.77 -19.08
N LEU A 275 3.98 10.64 -20.40
CA LEU A 275 4.52 11.70 -21.28
C LEU A 275 3.67 12.96 -21.21
N GLN A 276 2.33 12.85 -21.16
CA GLN A 276 1.43 13.98 -21.01
C GLN A 276 1.67 14.71 -19.69
N GLY A 277 1.79 13.98 -18.58
CA GLY A 277 2.11 14.57 -17.29
C GLY A 277 3.47 15.29 -17.29
N ILE A 278 4.48 14.68 -17.90
CA ILE A 278 5.80 15.32 -18.05
C ILE A 278 5.69 16.59 -18.90
N ALA A 279 4.98 16.56 -20.03
CA ALA A 279 4.77 17.74 -20.88
C ALA A 279 4.05 18.89 -20.14
N MET A 280 3.07 18.56 -19.29
CA MET A 280 2.38 19.54 -18.43
C MET A 280 3.35 20.14 -17.40
N LEU A 281 4.20 19.34 -16.76
CA LEU A 281 5.23 19.80 -15.83
C LEU A 281 6.24 20.72 -16.55
N MET A 282 6.73 20.33 -17.74
CA MET A 282 7.64 21.17 -18.53
C MET A 282 7.01 22.50 -18.90
N ARG A 283 5.71 22.52 -19.22
CA ARG A 283 4.97 23.76 -19.49
C ARG A 283 4.92 24.65 -18.26
N GLN A 284 4.60 24.11 -17.08
CA GLN A 284 4.57 24.86 -15.84
C GLN A 284 5.96 25.48 -15.52
N LEU A 285 7.02 24.68 -15.66
CA LEU A 285 8.40 25.15 -15.44
C LEU A 285 8.78 26.26 -16.43
N HIS A 286 8.41 26.13 -17.72
CA HIS A 286 8.66 27.13 -18.76
C HIS A 286 7.92 28.45 -18.49
N GLU A 287 6.68 28.36 -18.00
CA GLU A 287 5.84 29.51 -17.66
C GLU A 287 6.16 30.11 -16.29
N GLY A 288 7.04 29.51 -15.51
CA GLY A 288 7.41 29.97 -14.17
C GLY A 288 6.27 29.92 -13.17
N ARG A 289 5.32 28.99 -13.34
CA ARG A 289 4.19 28.78 -12.42
C ARG A 289 4.30 27.44 -11.71
N ALA A 290 3.61 27.32 -10.58
CA ALA A 290 3.49 26.08 -9.82
C ALA A 290 2.04 25.83 -9.43
N GLU A 291 1.47 24.75 -9.93
CA GLU A 291 0.11 24.32 -9.67
C GLU A 291 0.04 22.81 -9.55
N ILE A 292 -1.04 22.29 -8.95
CA ILE A 292 -1.34 20.87 -8.93
C ILE A 292 -2.38 20.57 -10.01
N GLU A 293 -1.95 19.91 -11.09
CA GLU A 293 -2.79 19.60 -12.24
C GLU A 293 -3.09 18.09 -12.32
N ILE A 294 -4.16 17.73 -13.04
CA ILE A 294 -4.61 16.36 -13.25
C ILE A 294 -4.51 16.01 -14.73
N ALA A 295 -3.55 15.16 -15.11
CA ALA A 295 -3.50 14.51 -16.42
C ALA A 295 -4.35 13.21 -16.43
N TYR A 296 -4.60 12.60 -15.28
CA TYR A 296 -5.36 11.36 -15.10
C TYR A 296 -6.83 11.60 -14.79
N ALA A 297 -7.51 12.44 -15.58
CA ALA A 297 -8.89 12.88 -15.32
C ALA A 297 -9.93 11.73 -15.35
N ARG A 298 -9.65 10.61 -16.04
CA ARG A 298 -10.55 9.45 -16.06
C ARG A 298 -10.57 8.66 -14.73
N GLY A 299 -9.58 8.87 -13.84
CA GLY A 299 -9.48 8.14 -12.57
C GLY A 299 -9.45 9.02 -11.34
N VAL A 300 -9.21 10.32 -11.48
CA VAL A 300 -8.96 11.22 -10.35
C VAL A 300 -9.91 12.39 -10.37
N MET A 301 -10.56 12.62 -9.23
CA MET A 301 -11.34 13.82 -8.93
C MET A 301 -10.59 14.68 -7.90
N PRO A 302 -10.66 16.02 -7.97
CA PRO A 302 -9.93 16.89 -7.02
C PRO A 302 -10.21 16.58 -5.56
N GLN A 303 -11.45 16.28 -5.20
CA GLN A 303 -11.89 15.96 -3.83
C GLN A 303 -11.62 14.51 -3.39
N GLY A 304 -11.13 13.65 -4.29
CA GLY A 304 -10.91 12.22 -4.03
C GLY A 304 -12.22 11.41 -3.92
N ASN A 305 -12.12 10.25 -3.27
CA ASN A 305 -13.23 9.33 -3.06
C ASN A 305 -13.81 9.49 -1.63
N PRO A 306 -14.98 10.11 -1.46
CA PRO A 306 -15.51 10.40 -0.14
C PRO A 306 -15.85 9.14 0.68
N VAL A 307 -16.24 8.04 0.04
CA VAL A 307 -16.54 6.77 0.72
C VAL A 307 -15.26 6.15 1.27
N ALA A 308 -14.19 6.15 0.48
CA ALA A 308 -12.89 5.64 0.91
C ALA A 308 -12.29 6.49 2.04
N LEU A 309 -12.35 7.82 1.91
CA LEU A 309 -11.88 8.74 2.93
C LEU A 309 -12.65 8.57 4.24
N ALA A 310 -13.97 8.48 4.20
CA ALA A 310 -14.80 8.25 5.38
C ALA A 310 -14.46 6.91 6.06
N ALA A 311 -14.18 5.86 5.29
CA ALA A 311 -13.77 4.57 5.84
C ALA A 311 -12.40 4.65 6.56
N ILE A 312 -11.44 5.38 5.97
CA ILE A 312 -10.13 5.64 6.61
C ILE A 312 -10.34 6.40 7.91
N ASP A 313 -11.06 7.52 7.86
CA ASP A 313 -11.24 8.41 9.00
C ASP A 313 -12.00 7.76 10.17
N GLU A 314 -12.90 6.82 9.88
CA GLU A 314 -13.61 6.12 10.94
C GLU A 314 -12.70 5.16 11.73
N VAL A 315 -11.78 4.49 11.05
CA VAL A 315 -10.98 3.41 11.65
C VAL A 315 -9.59 3.85 12.03
N PHE A 316 -9.00 4.74 11.25
CA PHE A 316 -7.61 5.17 11.42
C PHE A 316 -7.51 6.65 11.79
N GLU A 317 -6.39 6.98 12.39
CA GLU A 317 -5.93 8.35 12.56
C GLU A 317 -4.47 8.46 12.15
N THR A 318 -4.05 9.64 11.72
CA THR A 318 -2.66 9.87 11.33
C THR A 318 -1.74 9.83 12.53
N CYS A 319 -0.53 9.32 12.32
CA CYS A 319 0.50 9.26 13.36
C CYS A 319 1.88 9.48 12.77
N THR A 320 2.86 9.71 13.61
CA THR A 320 4.27 9.63 13.23
C THR A 320 4.61 8.22 12.79
N SER A 321 5.30 8.08 11.66
CA SER A 321 5.70 6.78 11.13
C SER A 321 7.13 6.81 10.63
N THR A 322 7.84 5.70 10.82
CA THR A 322 9.22 5.53 10.33
C THR A 322 9.18 5.05 8.88
N TRP A 323 9.82 5.79 8.00
CA TRP A 323 10.00 5.44 6.60
C TRP A 323 11.44 4.98 6.37
N ARG A 324 11.60 3.86 5.68
CA ARG A 324 12.93 3.39 5.31
C ARG A 324 13.67 4.45 4.49
N GLY A 325 14.86 4.84 4.94
CA GLY A 325 15.71 5.81 4.28
C GLY A 325 15.33 7.29 4.49
N LEU A 326 14.14 7.57 5.04
CA LEU A 326 13.67 8.93 5.36
C LEU A 326 13.60 9.20 6.87
N GLY A 327 13.61 8.13 7.71
CA GLY A 327 13.48 8.28 9.15
C GLY A 327 12.05 8.45 9.62
N GLU A 328 11.89 9.05 10.80
CA GLU A 328 10.57 9.34 11.39
C GLU A 328 9.97 10.60 10.76
N ILE A 329 8.75 10.47 10.27
CA ILE A 329 8.01 11.57 9.63
C ILE A 329 6.70 11.77 10.39
N PRO A 330 6.47 12.94 10.99
CA PRO A 330 5.22 13.27 11.66
C PRO A 330 4.03 13.21 10.72
N GLY A 331 2.90 12.68 11.17
CA GLY A 331 1.65 12.64 10.41
C GLY A 331 1.67 11.79 9.14
N SER A 332 2.68 10.93 8.95
CA SER A 332 2.90 10.19 7.69
C SER A 332 2.52 8.71 7.73
N GLY A 333 1.89 8.28 8.77
CA GLY A 333 1.37 6.92 8.92
C GLY A 333 -0.03 6.89 9.47
N TYR A 334 -0.58 5.70 9.55
CA TYR A 334 -1.89 5.44 10.12
C TYR A 334 -1.80 4.49 11.30
N ARG A 335 -2.49 4.82 12.40
CA ARG A 335 -2.74 3.91 13.52
C ARG A 335 -4.22 3.67 13.70
N ILE A 336 -4.58 2.53 14.25
CA ILE A 336 -5.97 2.17 14.52
C ILE A 336 -6.48 3.02 15.69
N ARG A 337 -7.66 3.66 15.50
CA ARG A 337 -8.30 4.47 16.53
C ARG A 337 -8.70 3.64 17.75
N GLU A 338 -8.80 4.29 18.91
CA GLU A 338 -9.15 3.65 20.18
C GLU A 338 -10.47 2.85 20.09
N LYS A 339 -11.45 3.34 19.35
CA LYS A 339 -12.73 2.64 19.08
C LYS A 339 -12.54 1.19 18.56
N TYR A 340 -11.43 0.95 17.84
CA TYR A 340 -11.10 -0.34 17.22
C TYR A 340 -9.81 -0.95 17.78
N ALA A 341 -9.34 -0.51 18.95
CA ALA A 341 -8.06 -0.93 19.53
C ALA A 341 -7.93 -2.45 19.73
N GLU A 342 -9.05 -3.15 19.91
CA GLU A 342 -9.05 -4.62 20.00
C GLU A 342 -8.53 -5.33 18.74
N PHE A 343 -8.53 -4.64 17.58
CA PHE A 343 -8.00 -5.14 16.32
C PHE A 343 -6.53 -4.76 16.06
N ASP A 344 -5.90 -4.04 16.96
CA ASP A 344 -4.47 -3.70 16.85
C ASP A 344 -3.60 -4.88 17.32
N ALA A 345 -2.89 -5.49 16.37
CA ALA A 345 -2.06 -6.65 16.64
C ALA A 345 -0.89 -6.37 17.62
N VAL A 346 -0.31 -5.16 17.57
CA VAL A 346 0.80 -4.78 18.46
C VAL A 346 0.31 -4.62 19.89
N ARG A 347 -0.82 -3.94 20.09
CA ARG A 347 -1.45 -3.80 21.41
C ARG A 347 -1.87 -5.15 21.99
N ARG A 348 -2.37 -6.04 21.12
CA ARG A 348 -2.91 -7.33 21.54
C ARG A 348 -1.84 -8.33 21.94
N PHE A 349 -0.75 -8.43 21.19
CA PHE A 349 0.26 -9.47 21.37
C PHE A 349 1.55 -8.98 22.01
N GLN A 350 1.81 -7.67 22.02
CA GLN A 350 3.00 -7.05 22.60
C GLN A 350 4.30 -7.81 22.22
N PRO A 351 4.57 -8.00 20.91
CA PRO A 351 5.67 -8.84 20.48
C PRO A 351 7.03 -8.28 20.94
N GLU A 352 7.91 -9.16 21.40
CA GLU A 352 9.30 -8.80 21.69
C GLU A 352 10.06 -8.68 20.36
N VAL A 353 10.44 -7.45 20.02
CA VAL A 353 11.14 -7.14 18.76
C VAL A 353 12.63 -7.07 19.03
N GLU A 354 13.41 -7.85 18.27
CA GLU A 354 14.87 -7.83 18.32
C GLU A 354 15.43 -6.43 17.96
N PRO A 355 16.65 -6.08 18.38
CA PRO A 355 17.30 -4.85 17.96
C PRO A 355 17.39 -4.75 16.44
N THR A 356 16.75 -3.72 15.89
CA THR A 356 16.67 -3.51 14.44
C THR A 356 18.02 -3.08 13.86
N GLN A 357 18.40 -3.68 12.74
CA GLN A 357 19.62 -3.37 11.99
C GLN A 357 19.30 -3.18 10.51
N ASP A 358 19.89 -2.15 9.90
CA ASP A 358 19.82 -1.98 8.46
C ASP A 358 20.77 -2.94 7.74
N PRO A 359 20.39 -3.48 6.55
CA PRO A 359 21.26 -4.35 5.79
C PRO A 359 22.58 -3.66 5.40
N ARG A 360 23.72 -4.27 5.78
CA ARG A 360 25.04 -3.70 5.53
C ARG A 360 25.30 -3.49 4.03
N GLY A 361 25.71 -2.29 3.67
CA GLY A 361 26.06 -1.90 2.30
C GLY A 361 24.87 -1.63 1.38
N CYS A 362 23.64 -1.87 1.81
CA CYS A 362 22.46 -1.52 1.03
C CYS A 362 22.24 0.00 1.03
N ARG A 363 22.08 0.58 -0.18
CA ARG A 363 21.82 2.01 -0.38
C ARG A 363 20.34 2.28 -0.73
N CYS A 364 19.44 1.41 -0.27
CA CYS A 364 18.00 1.52 -0.55
C CYS A 364 17.45 2.90 -0.13
N GLY A 365 17.86 3.43 1.02
CA GLY A 365 17.44 4.75 1.48
C GLY A 365 17.85 5.89 0.54
N ASP A 366 19.04 5.83 -0.05
CA ASP A 366 19.49 6.85 -1.00
C ASP A 366 18.78 6.72 -2.35
N VAL A 367 18.47 5.48 -2.77
CA VAL A 367 17.65 5.22 -3.96
C VAL A 367 16.24 5.77 -3.78
N LEU A 368 15.59 5.51 -2.64
CA LEU A 368 14.24 5.99 -2.33
C LEU A 368 14.14 7.52 -2.23
N ARG A 369 15.24 8.18 -1.89
CA ARG A 369 15.33 9.64 -1.92
C ARG A 369 15.72 10.21 -3.31
N GLY A 370 16.01 9.35 -4.29
CA GLY A 370 16.45 9.80 -5.61
C GLY A 370 17.87 10.38 -5.64
N ILE A 371 18.67 10.21 -4.57
CA ILE A 371 20.07 10.68 -4.49
C ILE A 371 20.96 9.90 -5.45
N ILE A 372 20.76 8.58 -5.51
CA ILE A 372 21.48 7.70 -6.44
C ILE A 372 20.51 6.86 -7.27
N ALA A 373 20.92 6.49 -8.47
CA ALA A 373 20.23 5.47 -9.25
C ALA A 373 20.57 4.06 -8.71
N PRO A 374 19.68 3.06 -8.87
CA PRO A 374 19.91 1.70 -8.39
C PRO A 374 21.23 1.05 -8.84
N ASN A 375 21.67 1.30 -10.08
CA ASN A 375 22.92 0.79 -10.62
C ASN A 375 24.20 1.39 -9.98
N GLN A 376 24.05 2.47 -9.21
CA GLN A 376 25.14 3.07 -8.43
C GLN A 376 25.27 2.44 -7.03
N CYS A 377 24.33 1.56 -6.62
CA CYS A 377 24.45 0.82 -5.38
C CYS A 377 25.52 -0.28 -5.51
N PRO A 378 26.49 -0.38 -4.58
CA PRO A 378 27.59 -1.34 -4.69
C PRO A 378 27.13 -2.82 -4.68
N LEU A 379 25.94 -3.09 -4.15
CA LEU A 379 25.37 -4.44 -4.12
C LEU A 379 24.57 -4.80 -5.38
N PHE A 380 24.20 -3.83 -6.20
CA PHE A 380 23.33 -4.03 -7.35
C PHE A 380 23.95 -4.98 -8.37
N ARG A 381 23.20 -6.02 -8.82
CA ARG A 381 23.66 -7.10 -9.73
C ARG A 381 24.91 -7.86 -9.26
N ARG A 382 25.26 -7.73 -7.97
CA ARG A 382 26.36 -8.47 -7.34
C ARG A 382 25.79 -9.37 -6.23
N ALA A 383 25.75 -8.84 -5.01
CA ALA A 383 25.16 -9.52 -3.86
C ALA A 383 23.63 -9.36 -3.75
N CYS A 384 23.05 -8.41 -4.49
CA CYS A 384 21.61 -8.11 -4.45
C CYS A 384 20.97 -8.33 -5.83
N SER A 385 20.08 -9.33 -5.91
CA SER A 385 19.30 -9.69 -7.09
C SER A 385 17.85 -10.00 -6.66
N PRO A 386 16.88 -10.14 -7.61
CA PRO A 386 15.52 -10.55 -7.27
C PRO A 386 15.41 -11.91 -6.59
N GLU A 387 16.36 -12.81 -6.85
CA GLU A 387 16.46 -14.15 -6.25
C GLU A 387 17.06 -14.08 -4.84
N ASN A 388 18.00 -13.13 -4.62
CA ASN A 388 18.66 -12.91 -3.35
C ASN A 388 18.62 -11.43 -2.94
N PRO A 389 17.45 -10.91 -2.57
CA PRO A 389 17.29 -9.49 -2.28
C PRO A 389 17.90 -9.13 -0.91
N VAL A 390 18.77 -8.12 -0.89
CA VAL A 390 19.34 -7.56 0.34
C VAL A 390 18.43 -6.47 0.90
N GLY A 391 17.71 -5.76 0.04
CA GLY A 391 16.76 -4.73 0.45
C GLY A 391 15.39 -4.86 -0.24
N PRO A 392 14.35 -4.27 0.35
CA PRO A 392 12.97 -4.43 -0.13
C PRO A 392 12.75 -3.86 -1.54
N CYS A 393 13.53 -2.88 -1.99
CA CYS A 393 13.43 -2.33 -3.35
C CYS A 393 13.79 -3.37 -4.43
N MET A 394 14.46 -4.46 -4.09
CA MET A 394 14.75 -5.58 -5.00
C MET A 394 13.69 -6.69 -4.88
N VAL A 395 12.91 -6.71 -3.80
CA VAL A 395 11.82 -7.69 -3.56
C VAL A 395 10.59 -7.33 -4.35
N SER A 396 10.11 -6.10 -4.19
CA SER A 396 8.87 -5.64 -4.83
C SER A 396 9.06 -5.43 -6.32
N SER A 397 8.10 -5.88 -7.11
CA SER A 397 8.06 -5.63 -8.56
C SER A 397 7.96 -4.13 -8.90
N GLU A 398 7.47 -3.33 -7.97
CA GLU A 398 7.37 -1.86 -8.08
C GLU A 398 8.59 -1.13 -7.49
N GLY A 399 9.54 -1.86 -6.94
CA GLY A 399 10.75 -1.28 -6.37
C GLY A 399 11.70 -0.77 -7.45
N SER A 400 12.30 0.40 -7.22
CA SER A 400 13.24 1.02 -8.17
C SER A 400 14.39 0.09 -8.53
N CYS A 401 14.97 -0.66 -7.56
CA CYS A 401 16.04 -1.62 -7.84
C CYS A 401 15.56 -2.77 -8.74
N ALA A 402 14.37 -3.33 -8.48
CA ALA A 402 13.83 -4.41 -9.30
C ALA A 402 13.48 -3.93 -10.72
N ALA A 403 12.93 -2.73 -10.86
CA ALA A 403 12.66 -2.12 -12.16
C ALA A 403 13.96 -1.91 -12.96
N TYR A 404 14.99 -1.34 -12.33
CA TYR A 404 16.31 -1.20 -12.98
C TYR A 404 16.96 -2.54 -13.32
N TYR A 405 16.83 -3.54 -12.46
CA TYR A 405 17.38 -4.87 -12.72
C TYR A 405 16.77 -5.51 -13.96
N ARG A 406 15.46 -5.30 -14.17
CA ARG A 406 14.68 -5.91 -15.26
C ARG A 406 14.80 -5.17 -16.58
N TYR A 407 14.89 -3.84 -16.57
CA TYR A 407 14.70 -3.03 -17.77
C TYR A 407 15.94 -2.23 -18.23
N TYR A 408 16.98 -2.11 -17.38
CA TYR A 408 18.27 -1.45 -17.71
C TYR A 408 19.43 -2.40 -17.49
#